data_4badc6ea913762a8bf8a73686790b79a
#
_entry.id   4badc6ea913762a8bf8a73686790b79a
#
_cell.length_a   1.000
_cell.length_b   1.000
_cell.length_c   1.000
_cell.angle_alpha   90.00
_cell.angle_beta   90.00
_cell.angle_gamma   90.00
#
_symmetry.space_group_name_H-M   'P 1'
#
loop_
_entity.id
_entity.type
_entity.pdbx_description
1 polymer ?
#
loop_
_entity_poly.entity_id
_entity_poly.type
_entity_poly.pdbx_seq_one_letter_code
_entity_poly.pdbx_strand_id
1 'polypeptide(L)'
;MLEKEAASIIRFILESCGNPVPYYHNMPESFIVPSVYFPVPEVSQIPDTMSAYGAEYTMFVNFFHSSTERAYELALPAFQRINDYGKLIPMADISGEKTGEYVRLKNIHLKKADECAYEMQIDWIVRRPFIKEEYELIQNFYMNGGII
;
A
#
# COMPACT_ATOMS: atom_id res chain seq x y z
N MET A 1 3.88 3.52 -12.70
CA MET A 1 4.42 4.42 -11.66
C MET A 1 3.64 4.24 -10.37
N LEU A 2 4.34 4.02 -9.28
CA LEU A 2 3.70 3.83 -7.99
C LEU A 2 3.26 5.16 -7.40
N GLU A 3 2.13 5.15 -6.73
CA GLU A 3 1.62 6.30 -6.01
C GLU A 3 2.51 6.60 -4.79
N LYS A 4 2.44 7.83 -4.29
CA LYS A 4 3.27 8.27 -3.16
C LYS A 4 3.09 7.39 -1.93
N GLU A 5 1.85 7.00 -1.65
CA GLU A 5 1.51 6.16 -0.50
C GLU A 5 2.17 4.79 -0.62
N ALA A 6 2.01 4.15 -1.77
CA ALA A 6 2.61 2.84 -2.01
C ALA A 6 4.14 2.90 -1.95
N ALA A 7 4.73 3.91 -2.56
CA ALA A 7 6.18 4.09 -2.55
C ALA A 7 6.71 4.28 -1.11
N SER A 8 5.99 5.03 -0.29
CA SER A 8 6.38 5.26 1.10
C SER A 8 6.28 3.98 1.94
N ILE A 9 5.22 3.20 1.72
CA ILE A 9 5.04 1.90 2.39
C ILE A 9 6.17 0.95 2.00
N ILE A 10 6.49 0.86 0.72
CA ILE A 10 7.57 0.00 0.22
C ILE A 10 8.90 0.38 0.86
N ARG A 11 9.23 1.66 0.89
CA ARG A 11 10.45 2.15 1.53
C ARG A 11 10.51 1.79 3.00
N PHE A 12 9.41 2.00 3.72
CA PHE A 12 9.34 1.69 5.14
C PHE A 12 9.59 0.20 5.40
N ILE A 13 8.99 -0.67 4.59
CA ILE A 13 9.17 -2.12 4.70
C ILE A 13 10.63 -2.51 4.43
N LEU A 14 11.21 -1.99 3.37
CA LEU A 14 12.60 -2.31 3.02
C LEU A 14 13.57 -1.87 4.11
N GLU A 15 13.42 -0.68 4.65
CA GLU A 15 14.24 -0.20 5.75
C GLU A 15 14.08 -1.06 7.01
N SER A 16 12.87 -1.51 7.27
CA SER A 16 12.57 -2.34 8.44
C SER A 16 13.21 -3.72 8.35
N CYS A 17 13.39 -4.23 7.15
CA CYS A 17 13.93 -5.57 6.90
C CYS A 17 15.43 -5.58 6.59
N GLY A 18 16.13 -4.45 6.74
CA GLY A 18 17.57 -4.37 6.48
C GLY A 18 17.90 -4.28 4.99
N ASN A 19 17.00 -3.73 4.21
CA ASN A 19 17.17 -3.50 2.77
C ASN A 19 17.49 -4.77 1.96
N PRO A 20 16.61 -5.79 2.01
CA PRO A 20 16.75 -6.95 1.12
C PRO A 20 16.55 -6.53 -0.34
N VAL A 21 16.86 -7.43 -1.26
CA VAL A 21 16.70 -7.14 -2.70
C VAL A 21 15.21 -6.95 -3.02
N PRO A 22 14.79 -5.80 -3.57
CA PRO A 22 13.39 -5.59 -3.93
C PRO A 22 13.13 -6.02 -5.37
N TYR A 23 11.96 -6.62 -5.59
CA TYR A 23 11.45 -6.91 -6.92
C TYR A 23 10.08 -6.25 -7.07
N TYR A 24 9.84 -5.64 -8.22
CA TYR A 24 8.61 -4.89 -8.50
C TYR A 24 7.89 -5.48 -9.70
N HIS A 25 6.57 -5.54 -9.63
CA HIS A 25 5.66 -5.95 -10.72
C HIS A 25 5.77 -7.40 -11.15
N ASN A 26 6.96 -7.87 -11.50
CA ASN A 26 7.18 -9.24 -11.96
C ASN A 26 8.34 -9.86 -11.22
N MET A 27 8.20 -11.13 -10.88
CA MET A 27 9.23 -11.92 -10.23
C MET A 27 9.97 -12.75 -11.30
N PRO A 28 11.30 -12.64 -11.42
CA PRO A 28 12.02 -13.51 -12.35
C PRO A 28 11.99 -14.96 -11.88
N GLU A 29 12.16 -15.92 -12.80
CA GLU A 29 12.22 -17.34 -12.43
C GLU A 29 13.37 -17.64 -11.47
N SER A 30 14.49 -16.97 -11.67
CA SER A 30 15.66 -17.08 -10.80
C SER A 30 15.86 -15.76 -10.08
N PHE A 31 15.77 -15.77 -8.76
CA PHE A 31 15.89 -14.56 -7.96
C PHE A 31 16.82 -14.76 -6.77
N ILE A 32 17.37 -13.67 -6.29
CA ILE A 32 18.29 -13.66 -5.14
C ILE A 32 17.49 -13.60 -3.84
N VAL A 33 17.95 -14.30 -2.82
CA VAL A 33 17.38 -14.20 -1.47
C VAL A 33 18.46 -13.65 -0.52
N PRO A 34 18.12 -12.92 0.55
CA PRO A 34 16.77 -12.49 0.92
C PRO A 34 16.22 -11.44 -0.03
N SER A 35 14.94 -11.53 -0.35
CA SER A 35 14.28 -10.58 -1.25
C SER A 35 12.84 -10.33 -0.85
N VAL A 36 12.29 -9.23 -1.33
CA VAL A 36 10.89 -8.84 -1.09
C VAL A 36 10.28 -8.47 -2.44
N TYR A 37 9.12 -9.04 -2.73
CA TYR A 37 8.38 -8.77 -3.94
C TYR A 37 7.18 -7.88 -3.63
N PHE A 38 7.09 -6.78 -4.37
CA PHE A 38 5.99 -5.81 -4.25
C PHE A 38 5.15 -5.87 -5.53
N PRO A 39 4.03 -6.59 -5.51
CA PRO A 39 3.13 -6.62 -6.67
C PRO A 39 2.37 -5.31 -6.80
N VAL A 40 1.75 -5.12 -7.97
CA VAL A 40 0.85 -3.98 -8.17
C VAL A 40 -0.33 -4.13 -7.23
N PRO A 41 -0.70 -3.07 -6.49
CA PRO A 41 -1.84 -3.15 -5.57
C PRO A 41 -3.17 -3.34 -6.30
N GLU A 42 -4.10 -4.00 -5.63
CA GLU A 42 -5.50 -4.00 -6.02
C GLU A 42 -6.16 -2.74 -5.48
N VAL A 43 -7.07 -2.16 -6.24
CA VAL A 43 -7.76 -0.92 -5.85
C VAL A 43 -9.26 -1.09 -5.97
N SER A 44 -9.99 -0.71 -4.91
CA SER A 44 -11.44 -0.73 -4.88
C SER A 44 -11.97 0.63 -4.44
N GLN A 45 -13.09 1.03 -5.02
CA GLN A 45 -13.77 2.24 -4.57
C GLN A 45 -14.66 1.92 -3.38
N ILE A 46 -14.64 2.78 -2.38
CA ILE A 46 -15.60 2.73 -1.27
C ILE A 46 -16.31 4.08 -1.18
N PRO A 47 -17.61 4.09 -0.81
CA PRO A 47 -18.33 5.34 -0.61
C PRO A 47 -17.72 6.13 0.56
N ASP A 48 -17.68 7.45 0.43
CA ASP A 48 -17.20 8.30 1.51
C ASP A 48 -18.18 9.45 1.73
N THR A 49 -17.98 10.59 1.06
CA THR A 49 -18.86 11.75 1.20
C THR A 49 -19.43 12.16 -0.15
N MET A 50 -20.28 13.19 -0.16
CA MET A 50 -20.81 13.73 -1.41
C MET A 50 -19.73 14.41 -2.26
N SER A 51 -18.64 14.86 -1.64
CA SER A 51 -17.57 15.58 -2.34
C SER A 51 -16.30 14.74 -2.53
N ALA A 52 -16.25 13.55 -1.96
CA ALA A 52 -15.05 12.71 -2.02
C ALA A 52 -15.43 11.21 -2.01
N TYR A 53 -14.55 10.40 -2.53
CA TYR A 53 -14.66 8.94 -2.46
C TYR A 53 -13.40 8.37 -1.85
N GLY A 54 -13.52 7.17 -1.27
CA GLY A 54 -12.37 6.42 -0.78
C GLY A 54 -11.88 5.44 -1.84
N ALA A 55 -10.58 5.33 -2.00
CA ALA A 55 -9.95 4.26 -2.76
C ALA A 55 -9.25 3.36 -1.75
N GLU A 56 -9.67 2.10 -1.68
CA GLU A 56 -9.04 1.12 -0.80
C GLU A 56 -8.02 0.31 -1.60
N TYR A 57 -6.78 0.35 -1.16
CA TYR A 57 -5.67 -0.36 -1.77
C TYR A 57 -5.33 -1.58 -0.94
N THR A 58 -5.08 -2.68 -1.61
CA THR A 58 -4.60 -3.92 -1.00
C THR A 58 -3.35 -4.39 -1.72
N MET A 59 -2.27 -4.61 -0.98
CA MET A 59 -1.02 -5.09 -1.53
C MET A 59 -0.58 -6.35 -0.79
N PHE A 60 -0.18 -7.38 -1.55
CA PHE A 60 0.28 -8.66 -1.02
C PHE A 60 1.79 -8.75 -1.15
N VAL A 61 2.50 -8.27 -0.16
CA VAL A 61 3.97 -8.25 -0.16
C VAL A 61 4.50 -9.64 0.18
N ASN A 62 5.39 -10.16 -0.65
CA ASN A 62 5.99 -11.49 -0.44
C ASN A 62 7.46 -11.38 -0.03
N PHE A 63 7.81 -12.07 1.04
CA PHE A 63 9.16 -12.12 1.60
C PHE A 63 9.75 -13.50 1.33
N PHE A 64 10.88 -13.53 0.66
CA PHE A 64 11.56 -14.79 0.27
C PHE A 64 12.90 -14.90 0.97
N HIS A 65 13.18 -16.12 1.44
CA HIS A 65 14.47 -16.44 2.02
C HIS A 65 14.82 -17.91 1.74
N SER A 66 15.95 -18.35 2.25
CA SER A 66 16.44 -19.73 2.05
C SER A 66 15.60 -20.79 2.74
N SER A 67 14.77 -20.41 3.73
CA SER A 67 13.85 -21.31 4.41
C SER A 67 12.61 -20.55 4.84
N THR A 68 11.52 -21.27 5.13
CA THR A 68 10.28 -20.68 5.61
C THR A 68 10.49 -19.92 6.92
N GLU A 69 11.27 -20.47 7.83
CA GLU A 69 11.59 -19.83 9.11
C GLU A 69 12.34 -18.52 8.90
N ARG A 70 13.32 -18.49 8.00
CA ARG A 70 14.07 -17.26 7.69
C ARG A 70 13.23 -16.23 6.95
N ALA A 71 12.30 -16.69 6.12
CA ALA A 71 11.35 -15.77 5.48
C ALA A 71 10.46 -15.10 6.52
N TYR A 72 10.00 -15.83 7.52
CA TYR A 72 9.26 -15.29 8.64
C TYR A 72 10.10 -14.27 9.42
N GLU A 73 11.33 -14.60 9.75
CA GLU A 73 12.25 -13.70 10.46
C GLU A 73 12.57 -12.44 9.65
N LEU A 74 12.57 -12.55 8.33
CA LEU A 74 12.76 -11.39 7.45
C LEU A 74 11.54 -10.45 7.50
N ALA A 75 10.34 -11.01 7.49
CA ALA A 75 9.10 -10.24 7.44
C ALA A 75 8.70 -9.65 8.79
N LEU A 76 8.98 -10.34 9.87
CA LEU A 76 8.51 -9.98 11.20
C LEU A 76 8.92 -8.56 11.66
N PRO A 77 10.16 -8.09 11.43
CA PRO A 77 10.53 -6.73 11.81
C PRO A 77 9.68 -5.65 11.15
N ALA A 78 9.29 -5.84 9.89
CA ALA A 78 8.40 -4.89 9.20
C ALA A 78 7.02 -4.89 9.85
N PHE A 79 6.47 -6.05 10.13
CA PHE A 79 5.19 -6.19 10.81
C PHE A 79 5.22 -5.51 12.18
N GLN A 80 6.24 -5.77 12.98
CA GLN A 80 6.39 -5.18 14.31
C GLN A 80 6.55 -3.66 14.26
N ARG A 81 7.39 -3.15 13.36
CA ARG A 81 7.64 -1.72 13.24
C ARG A 81 6.39 -0.96 12.80
N ILE A 82 5.62 -1.53 11.88
CA ILE A 82 4.35 -0.93 11.46
C ILE A 82 3.41 -0.79 12.67
N ASN A 83 3.29 -1.84 13.47
CA ASN A 83 2.43 -1.80 14.66
C ASN A 83 2.97 -0.87 15.74
N ASP A 84 4.28 -0.83 15.93
CA ASP A 84 4.91 0.06 16.91
C ASP A 84 4.64 1.54 16.58
N TYR A 85 4.51 1.87 15.31
CA TYR A 85 4.20 3.22 14.84
C TYR A 85 2.68 3.47 14.75
N GLY A 86 1.86 2.56 15.28
CA GLY A 86 0.41 2.70 15.28
C GLY A 86 -0.19 2.60 13.89
N LYS A 87 0.44 1.87 12.98
CA LYS A 87 0.05 1.72 11.57
C LYS A 87 0.13 3.03 10.79
N LEU A 88 0.90 3.99 11.26
CA LEU A 88 1.15 5.27 10.58
C LEU A 88 2.52 5.21 9.90
N ILE A 89 2.51 5.27 8.57
CA ILE A 89 3.74 5.23 7.78
C ILE A 89 4.08 6.65 7.35
N PRO A 90 5.28 7.18 7.71
CA PRO A 90 5.66 8.51 7.25
C PRO A 90 5.80 8.53 5.73
N MET A 91 5.21 9.52 5.10
CA MET A 91 5.36 9.72 3.67
C MET A 91 6.67 10.42 3.35
N ALA A 92 7.27 10.03 2.25
CA ALA A 92 8.51 10.62 1.77
C ALA A 92 8.32 11.12 0.34
N ASP A 93 9.06 12.17 -0.02
CA ASP A 93 9.09 12.68 -1.38
C ASP A 93 10.06 11.86 -2.26
N ILE A 94 10.24 12.28 -3.51
CA ILE A 94 11.12 11.60 -4.46
C ILE A 94 12.57 11.55 -3.95
N SER A 95 13.02 12.57 -3.21
CA SER A 95 14.37 12.61 -2.65
C SER A 95 14.52 11.75 -1.39
N GLY A 96 13.42 11.24 -0.85
CA GLY A 96 13.42 10.44 0.36
C GLY A 96 13.23 11.22 1.64
N GLU A 97 13.03 12.52 1.55
CA GLU A 97 12.76 13.35 2.73
C GLU A 97 11.30 13.22 3.16
N LYS A 98 11.09 13.17 4.48
CA LYS A 98 9.74 13.09 5.03
C LYS A 98 8.99 14.39 4.79
N THR A 99 7.76 14.26 4.30
CA THR A 99 6.90 15.42 3.98
C THR A 99 6.09 15.93 5.16
N GLY A 100 6.07 15.21 6.27
CA GLY A 100 5.22 15.52 7.42
C GLY A 100 3.83 14.89 7.32
N GLU A 101 3.53 14.23 6.22
CA GLU A 101 2.27 13.50 6.04
C GLU A 101 2.48 12.04 6.38
N TYR A 102 1.37 11.33 6.63
CA TYR A 102 1.38 9.91 7.00
C TYR A 102 0.33 9.14 6.22
N VAL A 103 0.63 7.88 5.92
CA VAL A 103 -0.36 6.92 5.43
C VAL A 103 -0.79 6.05 6.61
N ARG A 104 -2.09 5.97 6.85
CA ARG A 104 -2.63 5.06 7.88
C ARG A 104 -2.99 3.75 7.23
N LEU A 105 -2.40 2.67 7.70
CA LEU A 105 -2.78 1.34 7.27
C LEU A 105 -4.04 0.91 8.04
N LYS A 106 -4.97 0.29 7.34
CA LYS A 106 -6.22 -0.19 7.91
C LYS A 106 -6.02 -1.54 8.60
N ASN A 107 -5.45 -2.49 7.84
CA ASN A 107 -5.17 -3.83 8.32
C ASN A 107 -3.81 -4.29 7.82
N ILE A 108 -3.16 -5.12 8.64
CA ILE A 108 -1.98 -5.87 8.20
C ILE A 108 -2.13 -7.30 8.70
N HIS A 109 -1.72 -8.24 7.87
CA HIS A 109 -1.79 -9.66 8.18
C HIS A 109 -0.58 -10.38 7.60
N LEU A 110 0.10 -11.15 8.42
CA LEU A 110 1.30 -11.88 8.03
C LEU A 110 1.01 -13.37 8.10
N LYS A 111 1.23 -14.08 6.99
CA LYS A 111 1.00 -15.53 6.93
C LYS A 111 2.00 -16.21 6.01
N LYS A 112 2.16 -17.52 6.17
CA LYS A 112 2.94 -18.33 5.25
C LYS A 112 2.25 -18.34 3.89
N ALA A 113 2.98 -18.02 2.84
CA ALA A 113 2.46 -18.05 1.47
C ALA A 113 2.78 -19.38 0.79
N ASP A 114 4.03 -19.84 0.93
CA ASP A 114 4.54 -21.05 0.30
C ASP A 114 5.84 -21.43 1.03
N GLU A 115 6.49 -22.52 0.61
CA GLU A 115 7.82 -22.84 1.11
C GLU A 115 8.79 -21.69 0.82
N CYS A 116 9.57 -21.32 1.82
CA CYS A 116 10.53 -20.23 1.75
C CYS A 116 9.90 -18.84 1.49
N ALA A 117 8.61 -18.70 1.71
CA ALA A 117 7.88 -17.44 1.43
C ALA A 117 6.86 -17.10 2.51
N TYR A 118 6.88 -15.84 2.95
CA TYR A 118 5.84 -15.27 3.80
C TYR A 118 5.18 -14.11 3.07
N GLU A 119 3.88 -13.93 3.30
CA GLU A 119 3.08 -12.89 2.68
C GLU A 119 2.55 -11.94 3.73
N MET A 120 2.69 -10.65 3.48
CA MET A 120 2.07 -9.61 4.30
C MET A 120 1.01 -8.90 3.47
N GLN A 121 -0.24 -9.03 3.88
CA GLN A 121 -1.33 -8.29 3.28
C GLN A 121 -1.44 -6.95 3.97
N ILE A 122 -1.49 -5.88 3.19
CA ILE A 122 -1.56 -4.50 3.68
C ILE A 122 -2.72 -3.81 3.00
N ASP A 123 -3.62 -3.22 3.80
CA ASP A 123 -4.75 -2.45 3.30
C ASP A 123 -4.64 -1.01 3.77
N TRP A 124 -4.86 -0.06 2.87
CA TRP A 124 -4.94 1.35 3.23
C TRP A 124 -5.98 2.06 2.38
N ILE A 125 -6.46 3.19 2.86
CA ILE A 125 -7.48 3.97 2.18
C ILE A 125 -6.94 5.35 1.88
N VAL A 126 -7.14 5.81 0.65
CA VAL A 126 -6.83 7.18 0.22
C VAL A 126 -8.14 7.84 -0.17
N ARG A 127 -8.39 9.02 0.37
CA ARG A 127 -9.56 9.83 -0.01
C ARG A 127 -9.20 10.74 -1.15
N ARG A 128 -10.08 10.78 -2.13
CA ARG A 128 -9.91 11.65 -3.29
C ARG A 128 -11.18 12.46 -3.52
N PRO A 129 -11.06 13.77 -3.77
CA PRO A 129 -12.24 14.57 -4.08
C PRO A 129 -12.78 14.22 -5.46
N PHE A 130 -14.09 14.35 -5.62
CA PHE A 130 -14.69 14.33 -6.94
C PHE A 130 -14.21 15.53 -7.75
N ILE A 131 -14.21 15.39 -9.09
CA ILE A 131 -13.88 16.50 -9.96
C ILE A 131 -14.99 17.53 -9.82
N LYS A 132 -14.63 18.76 -9.44
CA LYS A 132 -15.58 19.81 -9.11
C LYS A 132 -16.54 20.16 -10.25
N GLU A 133 -16.05 20.14 -11.48
CA GLU A 133 -16.87 20.43 -12.65
C GLU A 133 -18.01 19.42 -12.80
N GLU A 134 -17.73 18.13 -12.66
CA GLU A 134 -18.75 17.09 -12.73
C GLU A 134 -19.77 17.23 -11.62
N TYR A 135 -19.31 17.53 -10.42
CA TYR A 135 -20.18 17.74 -9.28
C TYR A 135 -21.11 18.93 -9.50
N GLU A 136 -20.61 20.05 -9.98
CA GLU A 136 -21.40 21.23 -10.29
C GLU A 136 -22.40 20.98 -11.42
N LEU A 137 -22.01 20.27 -12.45
CA LEU A 137 -22.92 19.88 -13.54
C LEU A 137 -24.06 19.01 -13.06
N ILE A 138 -23.80 18.07 -12.22
CA ILE A 138 -24.83 17.20 -11.63
C ILE A 138 -25.80 18.04 -10.81
N GLN A 139 -25.32 18.91 -9.96
CA GLN A 139 -26.13 19.78 -9.14
C GLN A 139 -27.01 20.71 -10.00
N ASN A 140 -26.42 21.31 -11.02
CA ASN A 140 -27.15 22.18 -11.93
C ASN A 140 -28.26 21.44 -12.64
N PHE A 141 -28.00 20.21 -13.05
CA PHE A 141 -29.01 19.37 -13.70
C PHE A 141 -30.24 19.16 -12.80
N TYR A 142 -30.05 18.84 -11.55
CA TYR A 142 -31.13 18.63 -10.60
C TYR A 142 -31.87 19.96 -10.28
N MET A 143 -31.11 21.02 -10.04
CA MET A 143 -31.69 22.31 -9.66
C MET A 143 -32.50 22.96 -10.78
N ASN A 144 -32.12 22.71 -12.05
CA ASN A 144 -32.82 23.24 -13.20
C ASN A 144 -33.97 22.37 -13.71
N GLY A 145 -34.30 21.31 -12.96
CA GLY A 145 -35.39 20.44 -13.32
C GLY A 145 -35.11 19.52 -14.49
N GLY A 146 -33.85 19.31 -14.81
CA GLY A 146 -33.47 18.46 -15.95
C GLY A 146 -33.85 17.00 -15.81
N ILE A 147 -34.28 16.57 -14.66
CA ILE A 147 -34.72 15.21 -14.38
C ILE A 147 -36.23 15.00 -14.46
N ILE A 148 -36.94 16.02 -14.82
CA ILE A 148 -38.39 15.94 -14.93
C ILE A 148 -38.80 15.10 -16.13
#